data_9191155b274e80c19db9f18af3dba3b7
#
_entry.id   9191155b274e80c19db9f18af3dba3b7
#
_cell.length_a   1.000
_cell.length_b   1.000
_cell.length_c   1.000
_cell.angle_alpha   90.00
_cell.angle_beta   90.00
_cell.angle_gamma   90.00
#
_symmetry.space_group_name_H-M   'P 1'
#
loop_
_entity.id
_entity.type
_entity.pdbx_description
1 polymer ?
#
loop_
_entity_poly.entity_id
_entity_poly.type
_entity_poly.pdbx_seq_one_letter_code
_entity_poly.pdbx_strand_id
1 'polypeptide(L)'
;KFLLYYDVDGDEEVNQQKQAYIERIGSECKAEDIPFFLEILAYDETITDAASVEYAKVKPHKVLDAMKVFSDERFGIDVLKVEVPVNMKYVEGFGDGPIVHTQDQAANFFKQQDQATPLPYIYLSAGVSAKLFQDTLVFAKESGANFNGVLCGRATWAGSVKDYIEKGEAAARQWLRTEGFKNIDELNKVLKATATSWKERA
;
A
#
# COMPACT_ATOMS: atom_id res chain seq x y z
N LYS A 1 11.67 8.45 4.06
CA LYS A 1 10.96 7.47 3.23
C LYS A 1 11.62 7.35 1.86
N PHE A 2 11.91 6.14 1.42
CA PHE A 2 12.41 5.80 0.10
C PHE A 2 11.37 4.96 -0.67
N LEU A 3 11.23 5.18 -1.98
CA LEU A 3 10.33 4.41 -2.85
C LEU A 3 11.17 3.48 -3.73
N LEU A 4 10.80 2.21 -3.74
CA LEU A 4 11.43 1.16 -4.54
C LEU A 4 10.38 0.48 -5.44
N TYR A 5 10.66 0.38 -6.72
CA TYR A 5 9.98 -0.55 -7.62
C TYR A 5 10.71 -1.90 -7.59
N TYR A 6 9.97 -2.96 -7.29
CA TYR A 6 10.57 -4.28 -7.12
C TYR A 6 9.73 -5.37 -7.80
N ASP A 7 10.36 -6.13 -8.68
CA ASP A 7 9.82 -7.37 -9.24
C ASP A 7 10.59 -8.54 -8.61
N VAL A 8 9.92 -9.33 -7.77
CA VAL A 8 10.56 -10.45 -7.07
C VAL A 8 11.03 -11.55 -8.04
N ASP A 9 10.39 -11.66 -9.20
CA ASP A 9 10.74 -12.62 -10.26
C ASP A 9 11.58 -11.99 -11.38
N GLY A 10 11.94 -10.71 -11.23
CA GLY A 10 12.74 -9.97 -12.21
C GLY A 10 14.20 -10.40 -12.24
N ASP A 11 14.99 -9.71 -13.05
CA ASP A 11 16.42 -10.00 -13.22
C ASP A 11 17.17 -10.02 -11.89
N GLU A 12 17.89 -11.12 -11.64
CA GLU A 12 18.58 -11.36 -10.36
C GLU A 12 19.67 -10.32 -10.09
N GLU A 13 20.45 -9.93 -11.09
CA GLU A 13 21.52 -8.95 -10.92
C GLU A 13 20.93 -7.57 -10.59
N VAL A 14 19.87 -7.16 -11.26
CA VAL A 14 19.15 -5.93 -10.97
C VAL A 14 18.56 -5.96 -9.56
N ASN A 15 17.98 -7.08 -9.15
CA ASN A 15 17.43 -7.23 -7.80
C ASN A 15 18.51 -7.19 -6.72
N GLN A 16 19.68 -7.80 -6.95
CA GLN A 16 20.81 -7.71 -6.04
C GLN A 16 21.33 -6.27 -5.92
N GLN A 17 21.40 -5.50 -7.01
CA GLN A 17 21.79 -4.10 -6.98
C GLN A 17 20.77 -3.25 -6.19
N LYS A 18 19.48 -3.48 -6.39
CA LYS A 18 18.40 -2.80 -5.62
C LYS A 18 18.52 -3.11 -4.12
N GLN A 19 18.72 -4.38 -3.76
CA GLN A 19 18.88 -4.81 -2.37
C GLN A 19 20.11 -4.17 -1.73
N ALA A 20 21.28 -4.20 -2.40
CA ALA A 20 22.49 -3.56 -1.90
C ALA A 20 22.31 -2.04 -1.71
N TYR A 21 21.55 -1.40 -2.57
CA TYR A 21 21.22 0.03 -2.45
C TYR A 21 20.37 0.32 -1.22
N ILE A 22 19.33 -0.49 -0.96
CA ILE A 22 18.47 -0.35 0.23
C ILE A 22 19.24 -0.62 1.52
N GLU A 23 20.10 -1.65 1.54
CA GLU A 23 20.96 -1.96 2.68
C GLU A 23 21.88 -0.79 3.04
N ARG A 24 22.46 -0.12 2.03
CA ARG A 24 23.26 1.08 2.26
C ARG A 24 22.45 2.24 2.83
N ILE A 25 21.23 2.51 2.29
CA ILE A 25 20.34 3.54 2.83
C ILE A 25 19.96 3.24 4.29
N GLY A 26 19.62 1.99 4.60
CA GLY A 26 19.30 1.60 5.97
C GLY A 26 20.46 1.81 6.94
N SER A 27 21.67 1.47 6.50
CA SER A 27 22.89 1.72 7.28
C SER A 27 23.12 3.21 7.53
N GLU A 28 22.92 4.07 6.53
CA GLU A 28 23.00 5.53 6.67
C GLU A 28 21.91 6.07 7.60
N CYS A 29 20.66 5.63 7.46
CA CYS A 29 19.55 6.03 8.34
C CYS A 29 19.86 5.67 9.80
N LYS A 30 20.37 4.46 10.04
CA LYS A 30 20.75 4.01 11.38
C LYS A 30 21.90 4.84 11.97
N ALA A 31 22.89 5.21 11.15
CA ALA A 31 24.03 6.04 11.60
C ALA A 31 23.61 7.47 11.96
N GLU A 32 22.59 8.01 11.28
CA GLU A 32 22.06 9.36 11.49
C GLU A 32 20.86 9.42 12.46
N ASP A 33 20.48 8.27 13.07
CA ASP A 33 19.31 8.13 13.96
C ASP A 33 18.00 8.63 13.31
N ILE A 34 17.80 8.26 12.03
CA ILE A 34 16.63 8.63 11.22
C ILE A 34 15.79 7.39 10.95
N PRO A 35 14.49 7.37 11.33
CA PRO A 35 13.61 6.24 11.01
C PRO A 35 13.51 5.98 9.50
N PHE A 36 13.71 4.74 9.09
CA PHE A 36 13.69 4.33 7.69
C PHE A 36 12.35 3.70 7.30
N PHE A 37 11.58 4.40 6.46
CA PHE A 37 10.37 3.89 5.83
C PHE A 37 10.67 3.46 4.39
N LEU A 38 10.54 2.18 4.09
CA LEU A 38 10.64 1.69 2.71
C LEU A 38 9.25 1.53 2.09
N GLU A 39 8.98 2.28 1.02
CA GLU A 39 7.79 2.11 0.18
C GLU A 39 8.10 1.16 -0.97
N ILE A 40 7.43 0.00 -0.99
CA ILE A 40 7.60 -1.00 -2.05
C ILE A 40 6.40 -0.91 -2.99
N LEU A 41 6.67 -0.70 -4.28
CA LEU A 41 5.71 -0.87 -5.35
C LEU A 41 6.10 -2.11 -6.17
N ALA A 42 5.27 -3.15 -6.05
CA ALA A 42 5.46 -4.36 -6.82
C ALA A 42 5.06 -4.15 -8.29
N TYR A 43 5.83 -4.73 -9.20
CA TYR A 43 5.53 -4.73 -10.63
C TYR A 43 5.90 -6.09 -11.23
N ASP A 44 5.59 -6.27 -12.50
CA ASP A 44 5.99 -7.43 -13.30
C ASP A 44 6.58 -6.94 -14.62
N GLU A 45 7.77 -7.39 -14.97
CA GLU A 45 8.48 -6.94 -16.17
C GLU A 45 7.76 -7.34 -17.47
N THR A 46 6.93 -8.38 -17.40
CA THR A 46 6.19 -8.92 -18.56
C THR A 46 4.75 -8.39 -18.65
N ILE A 47 4.17 -7.91 -17.53
CA ILE A 47 2.81 -7.40 -17.45
C ILE A 47 2.87 -5.89 -17.16
N THR A 48 2.88 -5.10 -18.23
CA THR A 48 3.10 -3.63 -18.14
C THR A 48 1.93 -2.85 -17.55
N ASP A 49 0.71 -3.40 -17.61
CA ASP A 49 -0.48 -2.76 -17.03
C ASP A 49 -0.78 -3.33 -15.64
N ALA A 50 -0.36 -2.62 -14.60
CA ALA A 50 -0.62 -2.97 -13.20
C ALA A 50 -2.12 -2.94 -12.81
N ALA A 51 -3.00 -2.38 -13.67
CA ALA A 51 -4.44 -2.39 -13.46
C ALA A 51 -5.14 -3.55 -14.17
N SER A 52 -4.41 -4.37 -14.93
CA SER A 52 -4.98 -5.49 -15.70
C SER A 52 -5.43 -6.66 -14.82
N VAL A 53 -6.27 -7.51 -15.41
CA VAL A 53 -6.69 -8.79 -14.82
C VAL A 53 -5.49 -9.73 -14.67
N GLU A 54 -4.59 -9.71 -15.65
CA GLU A 54 -3.37 -10.51 -15.67
C GLU A 54 -2.49 -10.18 -14.47
N TYR A 55 -2.24 -8.89 -14.22
CA TYR A 55 -1.47 -8.46 -13.05
C TYR A 55 -2.20 -8.79 -11.74
N ALA A 56 -3.52 -8.65 -11.68
CA ALA A 56 -4.29 -8.97 -10.48
C ALA A 56 -4.11 -10.42 -10.01
N LYS A 57 -3.86 -11.36 -10.93
CA LYS A 57 -3.61 -12.78 -10.61
C LYS A 57 -2.26 -13.01 -9.94
N VAL A 58 -1.23 -12.27 -10.34
CA VAL A 58 0.15 -12.43 -9.84
C VAL A 58 0.46 -11.49 -8.67
N LYS A 59 -0.33 -10.43 -8.49
CA LYS A 59 -0.10 -9.41 -7.47
C LYS A 59 0.11 -9.96 -6.06
N PRO A 60 -0.68 -10.94 -5.55
CA PRO A 60 -0.46 -11.48 -4.22
C PRO A 60 0.97 -11.98 -4.03
N HIS A 61 1.47 -12.81 -4.94
CA HIS A 61 2.84 -13.30 -4.92
C HIS A 61 3.86 -12.15 -4.93
N LYS A 62 3.72 -11.22 -5.89
CA LYS A 62 4.66 -10.09 -6.03
C LYS A 62 4.75 -9.23 -4.75
N VAL A 63 3.60 -8.92 -4.13
CA VAL A 63 3.57 -8.09 -2.92
C VAL A 63 4.10 -8.85 -1.71
N LEU A 64 3.64 -10.08 -1.50
CA LEU A 64 3.99 -10.87 -0.33
C LEU A 64 5.49 -11.21 -0.29
N ASP A 65 6.04 -11.64 -1.41
CA ASP A 65 7.44 -12.08 -1.45
C ASP A 65 8.40 -10.88 -1.46
N ALA A 66 8.01 -9.74 -2.05
CA ALA A 66 8.77 -8.50 -1.87
C ALA A 66 8.82 -8.07 -0.39
N MET A 67 7.71 -8.18 0.35
CA MET A 67 7.70 -7.89 1.79
C MET A 67 8.62 -8.83 2.57
N LYS A 68 8.63 -10.13 2.26
CA LYS A 68 9.54 -11.10 2.91
C LYS A 68 11.01 -10.74 2.66
N VAL A 69 11.37 -10.40 1.42
CA VAL A 69 12.75 -9.99 1.08
C VAL A 69 13.20 -8.81 1.94
N PHE A 70 12.40 -7.74 1.99
CA PHE A 70 12.77 -6.51 2.70
C PHE A 70 12.46 -6.51 4.20
N SER A 71 12.05 -7.64 4.75
CA SER A 71 11.92 -7.85 6.20
C SER A 71 13.20 -8.38 6.86
N ASP A 72 14.24 -8.65 6.08
CA ASP A 72 15.55 -9.04 6.60
C ASP A 72 16.20 -7.87 7.36
N GLU A 73 16.73 -8.13 8.56
CA GLU A 73 17.36 -7.15 9.45
C GLU A 73 18.52 -6.38 8.80
N ARG A 74 19.18 -6.96 7.80
CA ARG A 74 20.28 -6.31 7.08
C ARG A 74 19.90 -5.00 6.42
N PHE A 75 18.61 -4.82 6.07
CA PHE A 75 18.13 -3.61 5.43
C PHE A 75 17.89 -2.44 6.39
N GLY A 76 17.86 -2.67 7.71
CA GLY A 76 17.67 -1.63 8.71
C GLY A 76 16.37 -0.84 8.53
N ILE A 77 15.31 -1.49 8.07
CA ILE A 77 14.00 -0.87 7.82
C ILE A 77 13.19 -0.88 9.11
N ASP A 78 12.65 0.28 9.50
CA ASP A 78 11.77 0.40 10.65
C ASP A 78 10.31 0.18 10.31
N VAL A 79 9.86 0.62 9.13
CA VAL A 79 8.46 0.51 8.69
C VAL A 79 8.38 0.22 7.19
N LEU A 80 7.61 -0.77 6.82
CA LEU A 80 7.25 -1.02 5.42
C LEU A 80 5.99 -0.22 5.03
N LYS A 81 6.04 0.48 3.90
CA LYS A 81 4.85 1.03 3.25
C LYS A 81 4.56 0.20 2.01
N VAL A 82 3.42 -0.48 1.99
CA VAL A 82 3.13 -1.53 1.03
C VAL A 82 1.77 -1.37 0.36
N GLU A 83 1.62 -2.01 -0.78
CA GLU A 83 0.33 -2.20 -1.42
C GLU A 83 -0.49 -3.24 -0.64
N VAL A 84 -1.82 -3.16 -0.76
CA VAL A 84 -2.68 -4.29 -0.38
C VAL A 84 -2.39 -5.50 -1.29
N PRO A 85 -2.50 -6.74 -0.80
CA PRO A 85 -2.00 -7.92 -1.50
C PRO A 85 -2.80 -8.30 -2.74
N VAL A 86 -4.01 -7.75 -2.89
CA VAL A 86 -4.90 -8.01 -4.03
C VAL A 86 -5.38 -6.70 -4.67
N ASN A 87 -5.77 -6.74 -5.94
CA ASN A 87 -6.50 -5.62 -6.53
C ASN A 87 -7.98 -5.77 -6.19
N MET A 88 -8.47 -4.95 -5.24
CA MET A 88 -9.85 -5.04 -4.73
C MET A 88 -10.92 -4.88 -5.81
N LYS A 89 -10.62 -4.23 -6.94
CA LYS A 89 -11.56 -4.14 -8.07
C LYS A 89 -11.90 -5.51 -8.69
N TYR A 90 -11.05 -6.50 -8.48
CA TYR A 90 -11.19 -7.87 -8.99
C TYR A 90 -11.48 -8.88 -7.88
N VAL A 91 -11.85 -8.41 -6.69
CA VAL A 91 -12.33 -9.24 -5.59
C VAL A 91 -13.85 -9.27 -5.60
N GLU A 92 -14.42 -10.45 -5.42
CA GLU A 92 -15.86 -10.67 -5.33
C GLU A 92 -16.53 -9.69 -4.36
N GLY A 93 -17.55 -8.98 -4.81
CA GLY A 93 -18.34 -8.02 -4.00
C GLY A 93 -17.71 -6.63 -3.81
N PHE A 94 -16.53 -6.34 -4.38
CA PHE A 94 -15.86 -5.03 -4.26
C PHE A 94 -15.82 -4.21 -5.57
N GLY A 95 -15.84 -4.86 -6.71
CA GLY A 95 -15.83 -4.20 -8.02
C GLY A 95 -16.85 -4.81 -8.98
N ASP A 96 -17.09 -4.10 -10.08
CA ASP A 96 -18.04 -4.50 -11.12
C ASP A 96 -17.36 -5.26 -12.28
N GLY A 97 -16.07 -5.53 -12.15
CA GLY A 97 -15.25 -6.20 -13.15
C GLY A 97 -15.23 -7.73 -13.02
N PRO A 98 -14.39 -8.42 -13.82
CA PRO A 98 -14.21 -9.85 -13.69
C PRO A 98 -13.64 -10.21 -12.31
N ILE A 99 -14.17 -11.27 -11.71
CA ILE A 99 -13.70 -11.77 -10.43
C ILE A 99 -12.43 -12.59 -10.64
N VAL A 100 -11.33 -12.15 -10.03
CA VAL A 100 -10.04 -12.89 -9.99
C VAL A 100 -9.91 -13.67 -8.70
N HIS A 101 -10.36 -13.10 -7.59
CA HIS A 101 -10.31 -13.72 -6.27
C HIS A 101 -11.69 -13.70 -5.60
N THR A 102 -12.07 -14.80 -4.97
CA THR A 102 -13.19 -14.80 -4.03
C THR A 102 -12.82 -14.01 -2.78
N GLN A 103 -13.81 -13.65 -1.95
CA GLN A 103 -13.52 -13.00 -0.66
C GLN A 103 -12.64 -13.86 0.24
N ASP A 104 -12.87 -15.19 0.30
CA ASP A 104 -12.05 -16.10 1.09
C ASP A 104 -10.60 -16.16 0.64
N GLN A 105 -10.36 -16.15 -0.69
CA GLN A 105 -9.01 -16.09 -1.25
C GLN A 105 -8.32 -14.78 -0.89
N ALA A 106 -9.03 -13.66 -1.07
CA ALA A 106 -8.50 -12.34 -0.72
C ALA A 106 -8.19 -12.25 0.78
N ALA A 107 -9.08 -12.71 1.65
CA ALA A 107 -8.87 -12.75 3.09
C ALA A 107 -7.63 -13.55 3.48
N ASN A 108 -7.43 -14.70 2.84
CA ASN A 108 -6.22 -15.49 3.04
C ASN A 108 -4.94 -14.76 2.63
N PHE A 109 -4.95 -13.98 1.54
CA PHE A 109 -3.80 -13.16 1.14
C PHE A 109 -3.51 -12.03 2.13
N PHE A 110 -4.52 -11.36 2.66
CA PHE A 110 -4.31 -10.37 3.74
C PHE A 110 -3.70 -11.00 4.99
N LYS A 111 -4.15 -12.19 5.38
CA LYS A 111 -3.56 -12.93 6.49
C LYS A 111 -2.11 -13.34 6.22
N GLN A 112 -1.81 -13.82 5.01
CA GLN A 112 -0.44 -14.14 4.61
C GLN A 112 0.45 -12.88 4.59
N GLN A 113 -0.09 -11.74 4.19
CA GLN A 113 0.64 -10.46 4.21
C GLN A 113 1.04 -10.07 5.64
N ASP A 114 0.16 -10.23 6.60
CA ASP A 114 0.47 -9.96 8.01
C ASP A 114 1.59 -10.86 8.53
N GLN A 115 1.64 -12.10 8.05
CA GLN A 115 2.67 -13.10 8.41
C GLN A 115 3.97 -12.93 7.63
N ALA A 116 3.98 -12.17 6.53
CA ALA A 116 5.14 -12.00 5.66
C ALA A 116 6.24 -11.12 6.28
N THR A 117 5.93 -10.37 7.33
CA THR A 117 6.88 -9.45 7.96
C THR A 117 6.67 -9.35 9.47
N PRO A 118 7.75 -9.32 10.27
CA PRO A 118 7.67 -8.92 11.68
C PRO A 118 7.61 -7.40 11.86
N LEU A 119 7.99 -6.62 10.82
CA LEU A 119 8.06 -5.16 10.89
C LEU A 119 6.67 -4.52 10.94
N PRO A 120 6.52 -3.36 11.58
CA PRO A 120 5.36 -2.50 11.38
C PRO A 120 5.17 -2.20 9.89
N TYR A 121 3.93 -2.23 9.41
CA TYR A 121 3.64 -1.88 8.02
C TYR A 121 2.39 -1.02 7.88
N ILE A 122 2.42 -0.14 6.89
CA ILE A 122 1.32 0.77 6.56
C ILE A 122 0.92 0.60 5.10
N TYR A 123 -0.37 0.79 4.82
CA TYR A 123 -0.88 0.67 3.46
C TYR A 123 -0.77 1.98 2.67
N LEU A 124 -0.52 1.85 1.38
CA LEU A 124 -0.72 2.89 0.38
C LEU A 124 -2.06 2.69 -0.36
N SER A 125 -2.67 3.78 -0.83
CA SER A 125 -4.00 3.72 -1.46
C SER A 125 -3.98 3.36 -2.96
N ALA A 126 -2.82 3.31 -3.60
CA ALA A 126 -2.65 3.06 -5.05
C ALA A 126 -3.55 3.91 -5.97
N GLY A 127 -4.09 5.03 -5.48
CA GLY A 127 -4.94 5.93 -6.26
C GLY A 127 -6.37 5.45 -6.49
N VAL A 128 -6.84 4.45 -5.77
CA VAL A 128 -8.26 4.05 -5.76
C VAL A 128 -9.13 5.12 -5.10
N SER A 129 -10.47 5.01 -5.25
CA SER A 129 -11.39 5.95 -4.60
C SER A 129 -11.30 5.88 -3.07
N ALA A 130 -11.65 6.97 -2.38
CA ALA A 130 -11.69 7.01 -0.93
C ALA A 130 -12.55 5.89 -0.33
N LYS A 131 -13.74 5.67 -0.93
CA LYS A 131 -14.66 4.61 -0.47
C LYS A 131 -14.05 3.21 -0.61
N LEU A 132 -13.52 2.86 -1.78
CA LEU A 132 -12.92 1.54 -1.99
C LEU A 132 -11.72 1.33 -1.06
N PHE A 133 -10.93 2.37 -0.80
CA PHE A 133 -9.81 2.27 0.14
C PHE A 133 -10.28 2.02 1.57
N GLN A 134 -11.31 2.75 2.04
CA GLN A 134 -11.90 2.54 3.35
C GLN A 134 -12.47 1.12 3.51
N ASP A 135 -13.22 0.64 2.52
CA ASP A 135 -13.77 -0.73 2.51
C ASP A 135 -12.65 -1.78 2.53
N THR A 136 -11.56 -1.52 1.81
CA THR A 136 -10.37 -2.38 1.82
C THR A 136 -9.75 -2.47 3.22
N LEU A 137 -9.66 -1.37 3.97
CA LEU A 137 -9.10 -1.37 5.32
C LEU A 137 -9.98 -2.14 6.30
N VAL A 138 -11.30 -2.02 6.18
CA VAL A 138 -12.25 -2.82 6.97
C VAL A 138 -12.06 -4.30 6.66
N PHE A 139 -12.07 -4.67 5.39
CA PHE A 139 -11.87 -6.05 4.95
C PHE A 139 -10.52 -6.61 5.40
N ALA A 140 -9.44 -5.83 5.32
CA ALA A 140 -8.12 -6.23 5.80
C ALA A 140 -8.15 -6.59 7.30
N LYS A 141 -8.80 -5.76 8.13
CA LYS A 141 -8.95 -6.02 9.57
C LYS A 141 -9.76 -7.26 9.86
N GLU A 142 -10.89 -7.43 9.18
CA GLU A 142 -11.77 -8.62 9.32
C GLU A 142 -11.06 -9.90 8.87
N SER A 143 -10.13 -9.79 7.92
CA SER A 143 -9.26 -10.87 7.44
C SER A 143 -8.09 -11.19 8.39
N GLY A 144 -7.91 -10.45 9.47
CA GLY A 144 -6.85 -10.67 10.46
C GLY A 144 -5.54 -9.95 10.20
N ALA A 145 -5.50 -8.97 9.28
CA ALA A 145 -4.33 -8.12 9.09
C ALA A 145 -4.19 -7.11 10.25
N ASN A 146 -2.97 -6.97 10.77
CA ASN A 146 -2.63 -6.04 11.86
C ASN A 146 -1.77 -4.88 11.35
N PHE A 147 -2.21 -4.22 10.29
CA PHE A 147 -1.52 -3.06 9.73
C PHE A 147 -1.53 -1.88 10.71
N ASN A 148 -0.48 -1.04 10.63
CA ASN A 148 -0.21 0.01 11.61
C ASN A 148 -0.59 1.40 11.13
N GLY A 149 -1.39 1.51 10.09
CA GLY A 149 -1.87 2.77 9.56
C GLY A 149 -1.81 2.86 8.04
N VAL A 150 -1.89 4.07 7.53
CA VAL A 150 -1.83 4.34 6.09
C VAL A 150 -1.00 5.58 5.79
N LEU A 151 -0.45 5.64 4.59
CA LEU A 151 0.07 6.87 4.01
C LEU A 151 -0.71 7.13 2.71
N CYS A 152 -1.83 7.83 2.84
CA CYS A 152 -2.81 8.05 1.78
C CYS A 152 -2.73 9.51 1.31
N GLY A 153 -2.77 9.72 0.01
CA GLY A 153 -2.72 11.04 -0.62
C GLY A 153 -3.87 11.24 -1.61
N ARG A 154 -3.66 10.84 -2.86
CA ARG A 154 -4.60 11.10 -3.97
C ARG A 154 -6.04 10.67 -3.70
N ALA A 155 -6.27 9.57 -3.02
CA ALA A 155 -7.62 9.11 -2.66
C ALA A 155 -8.39 10.14 -1.82
N THR A 156 -7.72 11.05 -1.13
CA THR A 156 -8.37 12.06 -0.29
C THR A 156 -8.53 13.42 -0.95
N TRP A 157 -7.59 13.82 -1.83
CA TRP A 157 -7.54 15.20 -2.35
C TRP A 157 -7.66 15.32 -3.89
N ALA A 158 -7.50 14.22 -4.66
CA ALA A 158 -7.40 14.31 -6.13
C ALA A 158 -8.63 14.95 -6.80
N GLY A 159 -9.82 14.87 -6.20
CA GLY A 159 -11.02 15.51 -6.73
C GLY A 159 -10.91 17.04 -6.83
N SER A 160 -10.08 17.68 -5.98
CA SER A 160 -9.86 19.12 -6.03
C SER A 160 -9.14 19.59 -7.32
N VAL A 161 -8.38 18.70 -7.98
CA VAL A 161 -7.66 19.02 -9.22
C VAL A 161 -8.64 19.32 -10.35
N LYS A 162 -9.72 18.54 -10.45
CA LYS A 162 -10.77 18.79 -11.44
C LYS A 162 -11.42 20.16 -11.22
N ASP A 163 -11.78 20.46 -9.97
CA ASP A 163 -12.38 21.77 -9.65
C ASP A 163 -11.40 22.92 -9.89
N TYR A 164 -10.10 22.72 -9.68
CA TYR A 164 -9.09 23.71 -10.03
C TYR A 164 -9.06 23.99 -11.54
N ILE A 165 -9.02 22.94 -12.36
CA ILE A 165 -8.93 23.06 -13.82
C ILE A 165 -10.21 23.72 -14.40
N GLU A 166 -11.39 23.33 -13.93
CA GLU A 166 -12.67 23.76 -14.50
C GLU A 166 -13.16 25.10 -13.93
N LYS A 167 -12.86 25.39 -12.65
CA LYS A 167 -13.48 26.51 -11.91
C LYS A 167 -12.47 27.41 -11.18
N GLY A 168 -11.17 27.07 -11.21
CA GLY A 168 -10.09 27.86 -10.62
C GLY A 168 -9.83 27.57 -9.13
N GLU A 169 -8.88 28.31 -8.58
CA GLU A 169 -8.32 28.10 -7.24
C GLU A 169 -9.36 28.14 -6.12
N ALA A 170 -10.29 29.11 -6.18
CA ALA A 170 -11.30 29.28 -5.13
C ALA A 170 -12.19 28.04 -4.98
N ALA A 171 -12.59 27.42 -6.11
CA ALA A 171 -13.38 26.20 -6.12
C ALA A 171 -12.60 25.01 -5.59
N ALA A 172 -11.34 24.85 -5.97
CA ALA A 172 -10.47 23.79 -5.47
C ALA A 172 -10.26 23.91 -3.95
N ARG A 173 -10.01 25.11 -3.45
CA ARG A 173 -9.88 25.36 -2.01
C ARG A 173 -11.19 25.06 -1.26
N GLN A 174 -12.33 25.39 -1.84
CA GLN A 174 -13.64 25.05 -1.25
C GLN A 174 -13.83 23.53 -1.22
N TRP A 175 -13.53 22.82 -2.30
CA TRP A 175 -13.60 21.36 -2.37
C TRP A 175 -12.73 20.71 -1.27
N LEU A 176 -11.49 21.17 -1.09
CA LEU A 176 -10.58 20.65 -0.05
C LEU A 176 -11.13 20.87 1.37
N ARG A 177 -11.79 22.01 1.61
CA ARG A 177 -12.38 22.32 2.93
C ARG A 177 -13.67 21.53 3.22
N THR A 178 -14.36 21.04 2.21
CA THR A 178 -15.62 20.28 2.33
C THR A 178 -15.36 18.79 2.07
N GLU A 179 -15.33 18.37 0.81
CA GLU A 179 -15.19 16.97 0.43
C GLU A 179 -13.81 16.39 0.85
N GLY A 180 -12.74 17.15 0.68
CA GLY A 180 -11.41 16.73 1.10
C GLY A 180 -11.33 16.49 2.61
N PHE A 181 -11.89 17.41 3.41
CA PHE A 181 -12.00 17.26 4.86
C PHE A 181 -12.85 16.04 5.23
N LYS A 182 -14.00 15.86 4.58
CA LYS A 182 -14.86 14.69 4.78
C LYS A 182 -14.13 13.39 4.51
N ASN A 183 -13.41 13.30 3.39
CA ASN A 183 -12.62 12.11 3.02
C ASN A 183 -11.59 11.75 4.10
N ILE A 184 -10.91 12.76 4.66
CA ILE A 184 -9.92 12.55 5.74
C ILE A 184 -10.60 12.15 7.06
N ASP A 185 -11.71 12.79 7.42
CA ASP A 185 -12.44 12.49 8.65
C ASP A 185 -13.00 11.06 8.64
N GLU A 186 -13.61 10.66 7.53
CA GLU A 186 -14.10 9.29 7.33
C GLU A 186 -12.95 8.27 7.37
N LEU A 187 -11.84 8.54 6.68
CA LEU A 187 -10.65 7.67 6.73
C LEU A 187 -10.11 7.53 8.16
N ASN A 188 -10.04 8.62 8.91
CA ASN A 188 -9.57 8.59 10.30
C ASN A 188 -10.51 7.76 11.21
N LYS A 189 -11.82 7.79 10.98
CA LYS A 189 -12.79 6.95 11.70
C LYS A 189 -12.54 5.46 11.40
N VAL A 190 -12.33 5.12 10.13
CA VAL A 190 -12.01 3.75 9.72
C VAL A 190 -10.69 3.30 10.35
N LEU A 191 -9.64 4.13 10.30
CA LEU A 191 -8.33 3.80 10.89
C LEU A 191 -8.41 3.55 12.40
N LYS A 192 -9.18 4.35 13.13
CA LYS A 192 -9.39 4.12 14.58
C LYS A 192 -10.03 2.77 14.90
N ALA A 193 -10.83 2.24 13.97
CA ALA A 193 -11.51 0.96 14.14
C ALA A 193 -10.69 -0.23 13.61
N THR A 194 -9.73 -0.01 12.71
CA THR A 194 -9.08 -1.09 11.96
C THR A 194 -7.58 -1.21 12.19
N ALA A 195 -6.85 -0.10 12.27
CA ALA A 195 -5.41 -0.12 12.43
C ALA A 195 -5.00 -0.42 13.88
N THR A 196 -3.86 -1.10 14.03
CA THR A 196 -3.22 -1.34 15.33
C THR A 196 -2.09 -0.32 15.56
N SER A 197 -1.75 -0.06 16.83
CA SER A 197 -0.60 0.79 17.13
C SER A 197 0.70 0.13 16.66
N TRP A 198 1.58 0.89 16.01
CA TRP A 198 2.90 0.40 15.64
C TRP A 198 3.73 -0.08 16.85
N LYS A 199 3.46 0.48 18.04
CA LYS A 199 4.09 0.08 19.30
C LYS A 199 3.74 -1.34 19.75
N GLU A 200 2.69 -1.92 19.20
CA GLU A 200 2.29 -3.30 19.50
C GLU A 200 3.07 -4.32 18.65
N ARG A 201 3.79 -3.83 17.64
CA ARG A 201 4.55 -4.66 16.70
C ARG A 201 6.06 -4.37 16.70
N ALA A 202 6.48 -3.26 17.34
CA ALA A 202 7.87 -2.85 17.47
C ALA A 202 8.59 -3.58 18.62
#